data_7c851bca006692c9f36974c811e590e9
#
_entry.id   7c851bca006692c9f36974c811e590e9
#
_cell.length_a   1.000
_cell.length_b   1.000
_cell.length_c   1.000
_cell.angle_alpha   90.00
_cell.angle_beta   90.00
_cell.angle_gamma   90.00
#
_symmetry.space_group_name_H-M   'P 1'
#
loop_
_entity.id
_entity.type
_entity.pdbx_description
1 polymer ?
#
loop_
_entity_poly.entity_id
_entity_poly.type
_entity_poly.pdbx_seq_one_letter_code
_entity_poly.pdbx_strand_id
1 'polypeptide(L)'
;GCESACCKNLWQHGKKEKISSIGIIDPKQRKSWMIDATPDFPQQYRKLTVEHDTELAGIFLTHAHIGHYTGLIHLGREVMGEKNVPVFVMENMEEFLKSNGPWDQLIRLKNIQLNRIKKNVNIKIGDSLFIEPFLVPHRDEYSETVGYQVTGQNNSLLYIPDIDLSLIHISEPT
;
A
#
# COMPACT_ATOMS: atom_id res chain seq x y z
N GLY A 1 -4.69 -10.70 -20.24
CA GLY A 1 -5.01 -11.57 -19.13
C GLY A 1 -4.20 -12.85 -19.09
N CYS A 2 -4.14 -13.48 -17.95
CA CYS A 2 -3.45 -14.75 -17.78
C CYS A 2 -4.28 -15.89 -18.38
N GLU A 3 -3.67 -16.70 -19.24
CA GLU A 3 -4.29 -17.87 -19.89
C GLU A 3 -4.03 -19.20 -19.14
N SER A 4 -3.33 -19.15 -18.00
CA SER A 4 -3.07 -20.35 -17.20
C SER A 4 -4.35 -20.93 -16.61
N ALA A 5 -4.33 -22.23 -16.31
CA ALA A 5 -5.51 -22.99 -15.87
C ALA A 5 -6.23 -22.36 -14.66
N CYS A 6 -5.48 -21.80 -13.70
CA CYS A 6 -6.05 -21.12 -12.52
C CYS A 6 -6.84 -19.86 -12.91
N CYS A 7 -6.32 -19.03 -13.84
CA CYS A 7 -6.97 -17.81 -14.26
C CYS A 7 -8.13 -18.03 -15.21
N LYS A 8 -8.02 -19.04 -16.11
CA LYS A 8 -9.03 -19.36 -17.11
C LYS A 8 -10.40 -19.66 -16.47
N ASN A 9 -10.40 -20.39 -15.35
CA ASN A 9 -11.60 -20.71 -14.60
C ASN A 9 -12.25 -19.45 -13.98
N LEU A 10 -11.44 -18.53 -13.47
CA LEU A 10 -11.91 -17.25 -12.90
C LEU A 10 -12.57 -16.37 -13.97
N TRP A 11 -11.96 -16.28 -15.17
CA TRP A 11 -12.53 -15.54 -16.31
C TRP A 11 -13.87 -16.09 -16.77
N GLN A 12 -14.00 -17.43 -16.83
CA GLN A 12 -15.24 -18.10 -17.25
C GLN A 12 -16.40 -17.84 -16.29
N HIS A 13 -16.13 -17.67 -14.99
CA HIS A 13 -17.16 -17.43 -13.98
C HIS A 13 -17.34 -15.96 -13.58
N GLY A 14 -16.69 -15.04 -14.32
CA GLY A 14 -16.78 -13.59 -14.05
C GLY A 14 -16.16 -13.17 -12.72
N LYS A 15 -15.41 -14.05 -12.04
CA LYS A 15 -14.68 -13.71 -10.82
C LYS A 15 -13.37 -13.02 -11.19
N LYS A 16 -13.13 -11.87 -10.59
CA LYS A 16 -11.88 -11.14 -10.73
C LYS A 16 -11.20 -11.06 -9.35
N GLU A 17 -10.05 -11.70 -9.23
CA GLU A 17 -9.20 -11.52 -8.05
C GLU A 17 -8.50 -10.15 -8.15
N LYS A 18 -8.28 -9.53 -7.02
CA LYS A 18 -7.63 -8.22 -6.91
C LYS A 18 -6.17 -8.37 -6.56
N ILE A 19 -5.39 -7.40 -6.97
CA ILE A 19 -3.98 -7.30 -6.57
C ILE A 19 -3.91 -7.12 -5.06
N SER A 20 -2.87 -7.70 -4.45
CA SER A 20 -2.70 -7.72 -3.00
C SER A 20 -2.63 -6.30 -2.41
N SER A 21 -3.51 -6.05 -1.47
CA SER A 21 -3.56 -4.83 -0.64
C SER A 21 -4.31 -5.16 0.64
N ILE A 22 -3.97 -4.50 1.73
CA ILE A 22 -4.67 -4.67 3.03
C ILE A 22 -5.35 -3.36 3.43
N GLY A 23 -6.62 -3.48 3.84
CA GLY A 23 -7.35 -2.43 4.55
C GLY A 23 -7.28 -2.64 6.05
N ILE A 24 -6.96 -1.58 6.79
CA ILE A 24 -6.95 -1.53 8.25
C ILE A 24 -8.09 -0.62 8.68
N ILE A 25 -8.92 -1.07 9.62
CA ILE A 25 -10.12 -0.33 10.05
C ILE A 25 -10.08 -0.12 11.56
N ASP A 26 -10.26 1.13 11.98
CA ASP A 26 -10.63 1.50 13.33
C ASP A 26 -12.13 1.85 13.36
N PRO A 27 -12.99 0.93 13.76
CA PRO A 27 -14.45 1.16 13.73
C PRO A 27 -14.90 2.18 14.77
N LYS A 28 -14.13 2.40 15.84
CA LYS A 28 -14.47 3.39 16.88
C LYS A 28 -14.28 4.81 16.39
N GLN A 29 -13.20 5.04 15.62
CA GLN A 29 -12.90 6.35 15.06
C GLN A 29 -13.50 6.53 13.66
N ARG A 30 -14.09 5.48 13.07
CA ARG A 30 -14.56 5.42 11.67
C ARG A 30 -13.44 5.82 10.69
N LYS A 31 -12.23 5.40 10.97
CA LYS A 31 -11.05 5.63 10.16
C LYS A 31 -10.54 4.34 9.55
N SER A 32 -9.96 4.48 8.39
CA SER A 32 -9.31 3.37 7.71
C SER A 32 -7.97 3.79 7.10
N TRP A 33 -7.10 2.81 6.94
CA TRP A 33 -5.83 2.95 6.24
C TRP A 33 -5.70 1.83 5.23
N MET A 34 -4.92 2.07 4.20
CA MET A 34 -4.64 1.08 3.16
C MET A 34 -3.14 0.84 3.09
N ILE A 35 -2.71 -0.41 2.93
CA ILE A 35 -1.36 -0.74 2.54
C ILE A 35 -1.39 -1.11 1.07
N ASP A 36 -0.63 -0.39 0.26
CA ASP A 36 -0.56 -0.36 -1.20
C ASP A 36 -1.81 0.16 -1.91
N ALA A 37 -1.57 1.08 -2.84
CA ALA A 37 -2.53 1.62 -3.79
C ALA A 37 -2.38 0.92 -5.14
N THR A 38 -3.05 -0.21 -5.30
CA THR A 38 -2.91 -1.09 -6.46
C THR A 38 -3.70 -0.59 -7.68
N PRO A 39 -3.53 -1.16 -8.89
CA PRO A 39 -4.41 -0.92 -10.03
C PRO A 39 -5.91 -1.15 -9.76
N ASP A 40 -6.25 -1.95 -8.75
CA ASP A 40 -7.64 -2.17 -8.33
C ASP A 40 -8.12 -1.17 -7.26
N PHE A 41 -7.39 -0.08 -7.06
CA PHE A 41 -7.63 0.95 -6.03
C PHE A 41 -9.10 1.42 -5.94
N PRO A 42 -9.82 1.74 -7.02
CA PRO A 42 -11.19 2.22 -6.91
C PRO A 42 -12.12 1.23 -6.21
N GLN A 43 -11.96 -0.06 -6.47
CA GLN A 43 -12.78 -1.10 -5.86
C GLN A 43 -12.35 -1.38 -4.42
N GLN A 44 -11.05 -1.37 -4.15
CA GLN A 44 -10.48 -1.55 -2.81
C GLN A 44 -10.86 -0.37 -1.91
N TYR A 45 -10.73 0.86 -2.41
CA TYR A 45 -11.16 2.08 -1.74
C TYR A 45 -12.65 2.04 -1.40
N ARG A 46 -13.52 1.74 -2.39
CA ARG A 46 -14.95 1.63 -2.17
C ARG A 46 -15.29 0.61 -1.08
N LYS A 47 -14.66 -0.57 -1.13
CA LYS A 47 -14.85 -1.60 -0.10
C LYS A 47 -14.47 -1.06 1.28
N LEU A 48 -13.32 -0.41 1.38
CA LEU A 48 -12.79 0.08 2.64
C LEU A 48 -13.63 1.23 3.22
N THR A 49 -14.02 2.20 2.39
CA THR A 49 -14.67 3.43 2.87
C THR A 49 -16.19 3.35 2.86
N VAL A 50 -16.81 2.83 1.79
CA VAL A 50 -18.27 2.81 1.64
C VAL A 50 -18.88 1.61 2.34
N GLU A 51 -18.34 0.40 2.13
CA GLU A 51 -18.93 -0.81 2.72
C GLU A 51 -18.70 -0.90 4.24
N HIS A 52 -17.60 -0.32 4.73
CA HIS A 52 -17.28 -0.27 6.16
C HIS A 52 -17.59 1.07 6.83
N ASP A 53 -18.14 2.04 6.09
CA ASP A 53 -18.51 3.36 6.58
C ASP A 53 -17.37 4.06 7.33
N THR A 54 -16.21 4.18 6.67
CA THR A 54 -15.00 4.79 7.21
C THR A 54 -14.45 5.87 6.30
N GLU A 55 -13.66 6.78 6.87
CA GLU A 55 -12.86 7.77 6.15
C GLU A 55 -11.45 7.23 5.94
N LEU A 56 -10.88 7.40 4.73
CA LEU A 56 -9.49 7.03 4.45
C LEU A 56 -8.55 8.02 5.13
N ALA A 57 -7.88 7.58 6.20
CA ALA A 57 -6.94 8.39 6.98
C ALA A 57 -5.50 8.32 6.48
N GLY A 58 -5.18 7.40 5.58
CA GLY A 58 -3.86 7.33 4.96
C GLY A 58 -3.58 6.05 4.18
N ILE A 59 -2.51 6.11 3.39
CA ILE A 59 -2.03 5.01 2.57
C ILE A 59 -0.55 4.77 2.90
N PHE A 60 -0.17 3.53 3.14
CA PHE A 60 1.21 3.10 3.33
C PHE A 60 1.67 2.37 2.06
N LEU A 61 2.83 2.73 1.50
CA LEU A 61 3.36 2.06 0.32
C LEU A 61 4.52 1.15 0.69
N THR A 62 4.55 -0.03 0.08
CA THR A 62 5.61 -1.00 0.32
C THR A 62 6.83 -0.74 -0.54
N HIS A 63 6.66 -0.50 -1.84
CA HIS A 63 7.75 -0.28 -2.79
C HIS A 63 7.27 0.23 -4.17
N ALA A 64 8.21 0.58 -5.05
CA ALA A 64 7.96 1.21 -6.35
C ALA A 64 7.76 0.20 -7.50
N HIS A 65 7.04 -0.90 -7.29
CA HIS A 65 6.55 -1.73 -8.37
C HIS A 65 5.11 -1.38 -8.74
N ILE A 66 4.79 -1.45 -10.03
CA ILE A 66 3.52 -0.95 -10.62
C ILE A 66 2.27 -1.47 -9.88
N GLY A 67 2.32 -2.70 -9.39
CA GLY A 67 1.23 -3.31 -8.62
C GLY A 67 0.88 -2.62 -7.29
N HIS A 68 1.76 -1.77 -6.75
CA HIS A 68 1.69 -1.30 -5.35
C HIS A 68 1.41 0.19 -5.17
N TYR A 69 1.63 1.03 -6.20
CA TYR A 69 1.50 2.49 -6.06
C TYR A 69 0.71 3.18 -7.18
N THR A 70 0.48 2.50 -8.32
CA THR A 70 -0.15 3.17 -9.47
C THR A 70 -1.58 3.62 -9.20
N GLY A 71 -2.27 2.99 -8.28
CA GLY A 71 -3.62 3.38 -7.86
C GLY A 71 -3.71 4.79 -7.26
N LEU A 72 -2.60 5.39 -6.81
CA LEU A 72 -2.58 6.78 -6.34
C LEU A 72 -3.11 7.78 -7.38
N ILE A 73 -2.99 7.47 -8.67
CA ILE A 73 -3.49 8.36 -9.75
C ILE A 73 -4.98 8.66 -9.61
N HIS A 74 -5.75 7.76 -9.01
CA HIS A 74 -7.19 7.97 -8.80
C HIS A 74 -7.52 9.09 -7.81
N LEU A 75 -6.56 9.48 -6.95
CA LEU A 75 -6.73 10.59 -6.02
C LEU A 75 -6.63 11.96 -6.72
N GLY A 76 -6.15 11.99 -7.97
CA GLY A 76 -5.97 13.19 -8.77
C GLY A 76 -7.28 13.92 -9.06
N ARG A 77 -7.14 15.20 -9.42
CA ARG A 77 -8.27 16.12 -9.66
C ARG A 77 -9.19 15.68 -10.80
N GLU A 78 -8.67 14.91 -11.76
CA GLU A 78 -9.43 14.43 -12.92
C GLU A 78 -10.31 13.21 -12.59
N VAL A 79 -10.16 12.62 -11.40
CA VAL A 79 -10.91 11.44 -10.95
C VAL A 79 -11.64 11.74 -9.65
N MET A 80 -10.99 11.64 -8.49
CA MET A 80 -11.61 11.85 -7.18
C MET A 80 -11.44 13.28 -6.66
N GLY A 81 -10.37 13.95 -7.06
CA GLY A 81 -10.06 15.32 -6.62
C GLY A 81 -9.81 15.42 -5.12
N GLU A 82 -9.23 14.36 -4.53
CA GLU A 82 -8.93 14.31 -3.11
C GLU A 82 -7.95 15.41 -2.69
N LYS A 83 -7.93 15.69 -1.39
CA LYS A 83 -7.07 16.76 -0.84
C LYS A 83 -6.27 16.26 0.35
N ASN A 84 -4.94 16.40 0.23
CA ASN A 84 -3.98 16.12 1.31
C ASN A 84 -4.11 14.72 1.90
N VAL A 85 -4.45 13.71 1.08
CA VAL A 85 -4.47 12.31 1.55
C VAL A 85 -3.07 11.94 2.03
N PRO A 86 -2.90 11.54 3.31
CA PRO A 86 -1.58 11.17 3.82
C PRO A 86 -1.08 9.89 3.13
N VAL A 87 0.13 9.94 2.56
CA VAL A 87 0.80 8.80 1.96
C VAL A 87 2.13 8.60 2.68
N PHE A 88 2.26 7.48 3.37
CA PHE A 88 3.43 7.12 4.18
C PHE A 88 4.40 6.30 3.33
N VAL A 89 5.63 6.78 3.21
CA VAL A 89 6.63 6.26 2.28
C VAL A 89 8.03 6.25 2.89
N MET A 90 8.84 5.28 2.49
CA MET A 90 10.28 5.29 2.75
C MET A 90 10.97 6.37 1.89
N GLU A 91 12.24 6.63 2.19
CA GLU A 91 13.00 7.75 1.59
C GLU A 91 13.11 7.66 0.06
N ASN A 92 13.55 6.52 -0.47
CA ASN A 92 13.70 6.36 -1.92
C ASN A 92 12.34 6.36 -2.63
N MET A 93 11.29 5.79 -2.00
CA MET A 93 9.93 5.85 -2.53
C MET A 93 9.40 7.29 -2.58
N GLU A 94 9.74 8.12 -1.60
CA GLU A 94 9.40 9.55 -1.62
C GLU A 94 10.04 10.27 -2.80
N GLU A 95 11.34 10.06 -3.01
CA GLU A 95 12.08 10.67 -4.12
C GLU A 95 11.57 10.17 -5.48
N PHE A 96 11.25 8.87 -5.57
CA PHE A 96 10.64 8.30 -6.77
C PHE A 96 9.33 8.99 -7.14
N LEU A 97 8.40 9.16 -6.20
CA LEU A 97 7.11 9.82 -6.46
C LEU A 97 7.27 11.30 -6.81
N LYS A 98 8.24 12.00 -6.21
CA LYS A 98 8.53 13.42 -6.52
C LYS A 98 9.15 13.62 -7.90
N SER A 99 9.89 12.61 -8.38
CA SER A 99 10.68 12.72 -9.62
C SER A 99 9.95 12.19 -10.86
N ASN A 100 8.79 11.56 -10.69
CA ASN A 100 8.08 10.91 -11.77
C ASN A 100 6.64 11.42 -11.92
N GLY A 101 6.29 11.81 -13.15
CA GLY A 101 4.90 12.05 -13.51
C GLY A 101 4.11 10.74 -13.67
N PRO A 102 2.81 10.72 -13.36
CA PRO A 102 2.00 11.86 -12.91
C PRO A 102 1.97 12.08 -11.38
N TRP A 103 2.71 11.31 -10.59
CA TRP A 103 2.66 11.37 -9.11
C TRP A 103 3.19 12.70 -8.55
N ASP A 104 4.20 13.31 -9.19
CA ASP A 104 4.68 14.65 -8.84
C ASP A 104 3.55 15.68 -8.92
N GLN A 105 2.64 15.54 -9.88
CA GLN A 105 1.48 16.42 -10.03
C GLN A 105 0.52 16.28 -8.85
N LEU A 106 0.27 15.06 -8.37
CA LEU A 106 -0.59 14.82 -7.20
C LEU A 106 -0.05 15.54 -5.96
N ILE A 107 1.28 15.56 -5.80
CA ILE A 107 1.96 16.26 -4.70
C ILE A 107 1.83 17.78 -4.87
N ARG A 108 2.15 18.31 -6.05
CA ARG A 108 2.07 19.75 -6.34
C ARG A 108 0.65 20.32 -6.21
N LEU A 109 -0.35 19.55 -6.61
CA LEU A 109 -1.78 19.91 -6.50
C LEU A 109 -2.37 19.61 -5.13
N LYS A 110 -1.56 19.07 -4.21
CA LYS A 110 -1.99 18.70 -2.85
C LYS A 110 -3.14 17.68 -2.85
N ASN A 111 -3.21 16.80 -3.83
CA ASN A 111 -4.10 15.65 -3.78
C ASN A 111 -3.60 14.65 -2.74
N ILE A 112 -2.29 14.46 -2.67
CA ILE A 112 -1.61 13.64 -1.67
C ILE A 112 -0.59 14.47 -0.89
N GLN A 113 -0.31 14.03 0.34
CA GLN A 113 0.75 14.57 1.19
C GLN A 113 1.70 13.43 1.58
N LEU A 114 2.96 13.51 1.14
CA LEU A 114 3.95 12.52 1.50
C LEU A 114 4.41 12.69 2.95
N ASN A 115 4.47 11.60 3.68
CA ASN A 115 4.95 11.52 5.06
C ASN A 115 6.06 10.47 5.10
N ARG A 116 7.30 10.94 5.23
CA ARG A 116 8.46 10.06 5.30
C ARG A 116 8.44 9.25 6.59
N ILE A 117 8.57 7.93 6.46
CA ILE A 117 8.69 6.97 7.54
C ILE A 117 10.09 6.37 7.59
N LYS A 118 10.41 5.67 8.69
CA LYS A 118 11.70 5.03 8.90
C LYS A 118 11.52 3.58 9.30
N LYS A 119 12.40 2.71 8.81
CA LYS A 119 12.40 1.28 9.20
C LYS A 119 12.46 1.11 10.71
N ASN A 120 11.75 0.12 11.22
CA ASN A 120 11.71 -0.27 12.63
C ASN A 120 11.27 0.87 13.57
N VAL A 121 10.47 1.80 13.07
CA VAL A 121 9.89 2.87 13.88
C VAL A 121 8.37 2.72 13.88
N ASN A 122 7.81 2.53 15.05
CA ASN A 122 6.37 2.43 15.24
C ASN A 122 5.66 3.76 14.95
N ILE A 123 4.64 3.70 14.14
CA ILE A 123 3.76 4.82 13.78
C ILE A 123 2.40 4.55 14.42
N LYS A 124 1.99 5.42 15.33
CA LYS A 124 0.66 5.34 15.92
C LYS A 124 -0.39 5.85 14.93
N ILE A 125 -1.34 5.01 14.57
CA ILE A 125 -2.43 5.33 13.63
C ILE A 125 -3.83 5.33 14.30
N GLY A 126 -3.95 4.79 15.48
CA GLY A 126 -5.16 4.76 16.30
C GLY A 126 -4.84 4.66 17.79
N ASP A 127 -5.84 4.55 18.66
CA ASP A 127 -5.61 4.52 20.11
C ASP A 127 -4.71 3.35 20.54
N SER A 128 -4.97 2.16 20.01
CA SER A 128 -4.20 0.95 20.27
C SER A 128 -3.74 0.30 18.95
N LEU A 129 -3.56 1.10 17.91
CA LEU A 129 -3.23 0.64 16.58
C LEU A 129 -1.93 1.28 16.12
N PHE A 130 -0.96 0.44 15.78
CA PHE A 130 0.38 0.84 15.37
C PHE A 130 0.75 0.13 14.07
N ILE A 131 1.58 0.76 13.26
CA ILE A 131 2.17 0.18 12.07
C ILE A 131 3.68 0.44 12.06
N GLU A 132 4.46 -0.59 11.76
CA GLU A 132 5.92 -0.52 11.74
C GLU A 132 6.43 -1.10 10.41
N PRO A 133 7.19 -0.31 9.62
CA PRO A 133 7.85 -0.81 8.41
C PRO A 133 9.15 -1.55 8.77
N PHE A 134 9.43 -2.65 8.08
CA PHE A 134 10.70 -3.36 8.13
C PHE A 134 11.18 -3.71 6.72
N LEU A 135 12.49 -3.71 6.50
CA LEU A 135 13.05 -4.02 5.18
C LEU A 135 12.85 -5.49 4.83
N VAL A 136 12.55 -5.72 3.56
CA VAL A 136 12.35 -7.05 2.99
C VAL A 136 13.28 -7.20 1.79
N PRO A 137 14.01 -8.33 1.65
CA PRO A 137 14.80 -8.60 0.45
C PRO A 137 13.92 -8.70 -0.80
N HIS A 138 14.13 -7.81 -1.74
CA HIS A 138 13.43 -7.80 -3.02
C HIS A 138 14.24 -6.99 -4.04
N ARG A 139 13.76 -6.89 -5.28
CA ARG A 139 14.38 -6.07 -6.32
C ARG A 139 14.10 -4.60 -6.04
N ASP A 140 15.12 -3.88 -5.63
CA ASP A 140 15.03 -2.48 -5.20
C ASP A 140 15.43 -1.53 -6.35
N GLU A 141 14.82 -1.68 -7.55
CA GLU A 141 15.21 -0.90 -8.73
C GLU A 141 14.97 0.61 -8.57
N TYR A 142 13.90 1.00 -7.87
CA TYR A 142 13.50 2.41 -7.71
C TYR A 142 13.31 2.84 -6.27
N SER A 143 13.06 1.90 -5.38
CA SER A 143 12.91 2.17 -3.95
C SER A 143 13.29 0.95 -3.13
N GLU A 144 13.56 1.17 -1.85
CA GLU A 144 13.59 0.09 -0.88
C GLU A 144 12.24 -0.63 -0.81
N THR A 145 12.27 -1.93 -0.52
CA THR A 145 11.07 -2.73 -0.28
C THR A 145 10.87 -2.94 1.21
N VAL A 146 9.65 -2.66 1.69
CA VAL A 146 9.27 -2.89 3.08
C VAL A 146 8.05 -3.80 3.18
N GLY A 147 8.05 -4.63 4.21
CA GLY A 147 6.84 -5.20 4.81
C GLY A 147 6.35 -4.32 5.96
N TYR A 148 5.16 -4.58 6.44
CA TYR A 148 4.57 -3.89 7.58
C TYR A 148 4.12 -4.88 8.65
N GLN A 149 4.46 -4.57 9.91
CA GLN A 149 3.81 -5.14 11.07
C GLN A 149 2.70 -4.20 11.53
N VAL A 150 1.48 -4.69 11.55
CA VAL A 150 0.32 -3.96 12.10
C VAL A 150 0.01 -4.57 13.46
N THR A 151 0.04 -3.76 14.50
CA THR A 151 -0.20 -4.19 15.88
C THR A 151 -1.46 -3.53 16.41
N GLY A 152 -2.43 -4.35 16.76
CA GLY A 152 -3.64 -3.95 17.46
C GLY A 152 -3.58 -4.28 18.96
N GLN A 153 -4.69 -4.13 19.65
CA GLN A 153 -4.77 -4.34 21.10
C GLN A 153 -4.41 -5.79 21.52
N ASN A 154 -4.83 -6.79 20.76
CA ASN A 154 -4.69 -8.21 21.12
C ASN A 154 -3.90 -9.04 20.12
N ASN A 155 -3.74 -8.57 18.91
CA ASN A 155 -3.15 -9.31 17.81
C ASN A 155 -2.22 -8.44 16.97
N SER A 156 -1.29 -9.09 16.28
CA SER A 156 -0.43 -8.47 15.27
C SER A 156 -0.56 -9.21 13.95
N LEU A 157 -0.39 -8.49 12.86
CA LEU A 157 -0.39 -9.00 11.48
C LEU A 157 0.92 -8.59 10.82
N LEU A 158 1.54 -9.50 10.10
CA LEU A 158 2.63 -9.20 9.16
C LEU A 158 2.08 -9.20 7.73
N TYR A 159 2.41 -8.15 6.99
CA TYR A 159 2.11 -8.03 5.58
C TYR A 159 3.39 -7.86 4.78
N ILE A 160 3.69 -8.85 3.94
CA ILE A 160 4.84 -8.90 3.04
C ILE A 160 4.29 -9.29 1.67
N PRO A 161 3.96 -8.33 0.79
CA PRO A 161 3.37 -8.65 -0.50
C PRO A 161 4.37 -9.33 -1.43
N ASP A 162 5.60 -8.82 -1.45
CA ASP A 162 6.67 -9.29 -2.33
C ASP A 162 7.95 -9.53 -1.54
N ILE A 163 8.57 -10.68 -1.79
CA ILE A 163 9.83 -11.09 -1.18
C ILE A 163 10.59 -12.03 -2.13
N ASP A 164 11.89 -11.82 -2.28
CA ASP A 164 12.78 -12.72 -3.03
C ASP A 164 13.38 -13.78 -2.10
N LEU A 165 12.71 -14.92 -2.02
CA LEU A 165 13.14 -16.05 -1.17
C LEU A 165 14.53 -16.56 -1.55
N SER A 166 14.96 -16.42 -2.80
CA SER A 166 16.32 -16.78 -3.24
C SER A 166 17.41 -15.98 -2.54
N LEU A 167 17.12 -14.74 -2.13
CA LEU A 167 18.08 -13.91 -1.40
C LEU A 167 18.20 -14.30 0.08
N ILE A 168 17.20 -14.95 0.65
CA ILE A 168 17.22 -15.43 2.04
C ILE A 168 18.12 -16.66 2.17
N HIS A 169 18.19 -17.52 1.15
CA HIS A 169 19.02 -18.72 1.15
C HIS A 169 20.52 -18.46 0.97
N ILE A 170 20.90 -17.24 0.54
CA ILE A 170 22.32 -16.86 0.39
C ILE A 170 22.97 -16.53 1.76
N SER A 171 22.19 -16.33 2.80
CA SER A 171 22.66 -15.93 4.12
C SER A 171 22.70 -17.05 5.16
N GLU A 172 22.44 -18.30 4.80
CA GLU A 172 22.66 -19.42 5.72
C GLU A 172 24.17 -19.74 5.79
N PRO A 173 24.79 -19.64 6.97
CA PRO A 173 26.17 -20.05 7.13
C PRO A 173 26.25 -21.56 6.98
N THR A 174 27.10 -22.02 6.05
CA THR A 174 27.58 -23.42 5.95
C THR A 174 28.34 -23.83 7.18
#